data_d995300bc7272a7913081a2294d4bc6c
#
_entry.id   d995300bc7272a7913081a2294d4bc6c
#
_cell.length_a   1.000
_cell.length_b   1.000
_cell.length_c   1.000
_cell.angle_alpha   90.00
_cell.angle_beta   90.00
_cell.angle_gamma   90.00
#
_symmetry.space_group_name_H-M   'P 1'
#
loop_
_entity.id
_entity.type
_entity.pdbx_description
1 polymer ?
#
loop_
_entity_poly.entity_id
_entity_poly.type
_entity_poly.pdbx_seq_one_letter_code
_entity_poly.pdbx_strand_id
1 'polypeptide(L)'
;AMALQAARFDLDGGRFAGRFDGAALRDNLAGRMLTWRRTVECLMEDLVQPYRKQGQPTLVVFPEDMGLPTIAMGMRGATARAQSGSVASAVSEAVPLGLGTALGQLNLAYSTQIAAYQARFGPIDPRKQVFVAATDTFARAVNITFSDIAKQYGVYVVVSNNQAQYRETRNPVEVALFADPAVKSDVAYVATSSRVTNSTFLWGPEDVDASAPDGMTNLLFRNEKVPLTALEKDLIGLDEGPRTGPAAQANAGGPQIAGFKVGLATSLPAFTYGYPYGKRPKDFEPCADTAVSFAACQDAQGVTLQIQADANPGRWAATTLAGNWQPLEWMSSVWRAVTDPTVHFKYNVTPMMNGNLMDLVFDGQSTISARDMRSTPQMFVGNSYQGDAQDMRVYAGRKPQFLAMTEWSGGAGNDRAELERQAAALAPHGDRAGEYLQTAVFADLVP
;
A
#
# COMPACT_ATOMS: atom_id res chain seq x y z
N ALA A 1 5.22 -16.63 -1.72
CA ALA A 1 4.69 -15.26 -1.64
C ALA A 1 5.22 -14.44 -2.81
N MET A 2 4.42 -13.51 -3.29
CA MET A 2 4.79 -12.63 -4.39
C MET A 2 4.48 -11.19 -3.96
N ALA A 3 5.48 -10.32 -4.03
CA ALA A 3 5.33 -8.90 -3.82
C ALA A 3 5.34 -8.20 -5.18
N LEU A 4 4.31 -7.46 -5.48
CA LEU A 4 4.19 -6.67 -6.70
C LEU A 4 4.60 -5.24 -6.40
N GLN A 5 5.58 -4.75 -7.13
CA GLN A 5 5.92 -3.35 -7.13
C GLN A 5 5.01 -2.66 -8.15
N ALA A 6 4.09 -1.87 -7.68
CA ALA A 6 3.23 -1.11 -8.57
C ALA A 6 4.03 0.06 -9.13
N ALA A 7 4.13 0.05 -10.40
CA ALA A 7 4.68 1.19 -11.08
C ALA A 7 3.57 2.12 -11.54
N ARG A 8 3.27 2.75 -12.27
CA ARG A 8 2.33 3.74 -12.73
C ARG A 8 0.88 3.25 -12.70
N PHE A 9 0.02 4.01 -12.02
CA PHE A 9 -1.43 3.90 -12.18
C PHE A 9 -1.89 4.79 -13.32
N ASP A 10 -2.20 4.18 -14.43
CA ASP A 10 -2.83 4.89 -15.52
C ASP A 10 -4.35 4.77 -15.40
N LEU A 11 -4.95 5.79 -14.82
CA LEU A 11 -6.41 5.87 -14.66
C LEU A 11 -7.15 5.94 -16.01
N ASP A 12 -6.43 6.24 -17.09
CA ASP A 12 -6.97 6.33 -18.45
C ASP A 12 -6.72 5.07 -19.29
N GLY A 13 -6.15 4.02 -18.70
CA GLY A 13 -5.87 2.78 -19.38
C GLY A 13 -4.54 2.69 -20.11
N GLY A 14 -3.80 3.79 -20.18
CA GLY A 14 -2.43 3.95 -20.67
C GLY A 14 -1.82 2.82 -21.49
N ARG A 15 -0.85 2.15 -20.94
CA ARG A 15 -0.12 1.05 -21.58
C ARG A 15 -1.02 -0.07 -22.11
N PHE A 16 -2.19 -0.29 -21.51
CA PHE A 16 -3.14 -1.33 -21.88
C PHE A 16 -4.32 -0.80 -22.71
N ALA A 17 -4.37 0.50 -22.99
CA ALA A 17 -5.47 1.12 -23.74
C ALA A 17 -5.76 0.47 -25.11
N GLY A 18 -4.73 -0.02 -25.77
CA GLY A 18 -4.87 -0.74 -27.04
C GLY A 18 -5.52 -2.13 -26.95
N ARG A 19 -5.69 -2.68 -25.75
CA ARG A 19 -6.39 -3.95 -25.50
C ARG A 19 -7.90 -3.76 -25.32
N PHE A 20 -8.34 -2.53 -25.14
CA PHE A 20 -9.75 -2.18 -24.89
C PHE A 20 -10.15 -1.10 -25.88
N ASP A 21 -10.98 -1.48 -26.83
CA ASP A 21 -11.60 -0.51 -27.72
C ASP A 21 -12.67 0.27 -26.95
N GLY A 22 -12.38 1.51 -26.66
CA GLY A 22 -13.36 2.28 -25.92
C GLY A 22 -12.97 3.68 -25.53
N ALA A 23 -12.84 4.60 -26.50
CA ALA A 23 -12.85 6.03 -26.19
C ALA A 23 -14.08 6.42 -25.34
N ALA A 24 -15.22 5.74 -25.57
CA ALA A 24 -16.45 5.91 -24.79
C ALA A 24 -16.36 5.43 -23.33
N LEU A 25 -15.41 4.53 -23.00
CA LEU A 25 -15.22 4.05 -21.63
C LEU A 25 -14.41 5.01 -20.75
N ARG A 26 -13.67 5.94 -21.37
CA ARG A 26 -12.78 6.86 -20.64
C ARG A 26 -13.50 7.92 -19.82
N ASP A 27 -14.73 8.24 -20.18
CA ASP A 27 -15.46 9.40 -19.63
C ASP A 27 -16.44 9.05 -18.52
N ASN A 28 -16.61 7.77 -18.19
CA ASN A 28 -17.52 7.36 -17.14
C ASN A 28 -16.86 6.44 -16.11
N LEU A 29 -17.41 6.38 -14.89
CA LEU A 29 -16.85 5.56 -13.81
C LEU A 29 -16.78 4.09 -14.19
N ALA A 30 -17.83 3.54 -14.79
CA ALA A 30 -17.89 2.12 -15.14
C ALA A 30 -16.78 1.74 -16.13
N GLY A 31 -16.52 2.58 -17.14
CA GLY A 31 -15.41 2.36 -18.06
C GLY A 31 -14.04 2.48 -17.43
N ARG A 32 -13.84 3.48 -16.57
CA ARG A 32 -12.56 3.65 -15.85
C ARG A 32 -12.31 2.53 -14.86
N MET A 33 -13.32 2.04 -14.18
CA MET A 33 -13.21 0.90 -13.29
C MET A 33 -12.93 -0.40 -14.06
N LEU A 34 -13.53 -0.57 -15.22
CA LEU A 34 -13.23 -1.70 -16.08
C LEU A 34 -11.77 -1.66 -16.55
N THR A 35 -11.28 -0.48 -16.94
CA THR A 35 -9.87 -0.28 -17.32
C THR A 35 -8.92 -0.55 -16.15
N TRP A 36 -9.23 -0.04 -14.97
CA TRP A 36 -8.48 -0.30 -13.75
C TRP A 36 -8.43 -1.79 -13.42
N ARG A 37 -9.59 -2.45 -13.40
CA ARG A 37 -9.70 -3.89 -13.19
C ARG A 37 -8.84 -4.65 -14.20
N ARG A 38 -8.93 -4.30 -15.49
CA ARG A 38 -8.11 -4.93 -16.52
C ARG A 38 -6.62 -4.67 -16.37
N THR A 39 -6.22 -3.52 -15.88
CA THR A 39 -4.82 -3.26 -15.53
C THR A 39 -4.34 -4.25 -14.46
N VAL A 40 -5.13 -4.44 -13.39
CA VAL A 40 -4.80 -5.41 -12.35
C VAL A 40 -4.82 -6.84 -12.90
N GLU A 41 -5.81 -7.20 -13.72
CA GLU A 41 -5.86 -8.51 -14.40
C GLU A 41 -4.63 -8.75 -15.28
N CYS A 42 -4.18 -7.76 -16.05
CA CYS A 42 -2.95 -7.87 -16.83
C CYS A 42 -1.70 -8.08 -15.95
N LEU A 43 -1.61 -7.40 -14.80
CA LEU A 43 -0.55 -7.66 -13.83
C LEU A 43 -0.60 -9.12 -13.33
N MET A 44 -1.79 -9.63 -13.05
CA MET A 44 -1.97 -11.03 -12.65
C MET A 44 -1.58 -12.01 -13.76
N GLU A 45 -1.97 -11.74 -15.00
CA GLU A 45 -1.69 -12.58 -16.16
C GLU A 45 -0.19 -12.57 -16.51
N ASP A 46 0.45 -11.41 -16.51
CA ASP A 46 1.83 -11.22 -16.96
C ASP A 46 2.86 -11.50 -15.86
N LEU A 47 2.56 -11.16 -14.60
CA LEU A 47 3.54 -11.18 -13.50
C LEU A 47 3.23 -12.24 -12.43
N VAL A 48 2.03 -12.80 -12.37
CA VAL A 48 1.66 -13.78 -11.35
C VAL A 48 1.49 -15.18 -11.96
N GLN A 49 0.63 -15.31 -12.95
CA GLN A 49 0.26 -16.62 -13.51
C GLN A 49 1.45 -17.46 -13.99
N PRO A 50 2.48 -16.89 -14.67
CA PRO A 50 3.62 -17.67 -15.14
C PRO A 50 4.44 -18.33 -14.03
N TYR A 51 4.35 -17.82 -12.82
CA TYR A 51 5.16 -18.26 -11.67
C TYR A 51 4.37 -19.08 -10.64
N ARG A 52 3.07 -19.24 -10.86
CA ARG A 52 2.24 -20.06 -9.97
C ARG A 52 2.60 -21.54 -10.09
N LYS A 53 2.60 -22.20 -8.94
CA LYS A 53 2.79 -23.65 -8.85
C LYS A 53 1.45 -24.33 -8.58
N GLN A 54 1.11 -25.30 -9.36
CA GLN A 54 -0.13 -26.09 -9.19
C GLN A 54 -0.18 -26.71 -7.79
N GLY A 55 -1.32 -26.59 -7.13
CA GLY A 55 -1.55 -27.17 -5.80
C GLY A 55 -0.87 -26.42 -4.66
N GLN A 56 -0.18 -25.31 -4.93
CA GLN A 56 0.41 -24.47 -3.90
C GLN A 56 -0.34 -23.14 -3.78
N PRO A 57 -0.68 -22.70 -2.56
CA PRO A 57 -1.28 -21.40 -2.35
C PRO A 57 -0.31 -20.28 -2.75
N THR A 58 -0.85 -19.27 -3.41
CA THR A 58 -0.11 -18.10 -3.86
C THR A 58 -0.61 -16.87 -3.12
N LEU A 59 0.29 -16.11 -2.50
CA LEU A 59 0.01 -14.82 -1.87
C LEU A 59 0.59 -13.70 -2.76
N VAL A 60 -0.27 -12.83 -3.23
CA VAL A 60 0.08 -11.63 -4.02
C VAL A 60 -0.04 -10.42 -3.12
N VAL A 61 1.02 -9.61 -3.07
CA VAL A 61 1.08 -8.45 -2.19
C VAL A 61 1.35 -7.21 -3.03
N PHE A 62 0.43 -6.26 -2.95
CA PHE A 62 0.56 -4.93 -3.56
C PHE A 62 1.12 -3.93 -2.55
N PRO A 63 1.76 -2.84 -3.03
CA PRO A 63 2.27 -1.79 -2.16
C PRO A 63 1.18 -1.06 -1.37
N GLU A 64 1.63 -0.25 -0.40
CA GLU A 64 0.81 0.74 0.28
C GLU A 64 0.19 1.74 -0.72
N ASP A 65 -0.95 2.30 -0.38
CA ASP A 65 -1.66 3.32 -1.16
C ASP A 65 -2.04 2.92 -2.60
N MET A 66 -2.01 1.61 -2.91
CA MET A 66 -2.41 1.08 -4.22
C MET A 66 -3.79 1.58 -4.66
N GLY A 67 -4.71 1.73 -3.74
CA GLY A 67 -6.07 2.20 -4.01
C GLY A 67 -6.22 3.72 -4.06
N LEU A 68 -5.26 4.49 -3.54
CA LEU A 68 -5.41 5.94 -3.38
C LEU A 68 -5.70 6.69 -4.70
N PRO A 69 -5.05 6.39 -5.83
CA PRO A 69 -5.35 7.06 -7.10
C PRO A 69 -6.80 6.89 -7.57
N THR A 70 -7.48 5.84 -7.11
CA THR A 70 -8.87 5.55 -7.53
C THR A 70 -9.90 6.56 -7.02
N ILE A 71 -9.53 7.41 -6.03
CA ILE A 71 -10.37 8.54 -5.59
C ILE A 71 -10.72 9.49 -6.73
N ALA A 72 -9.85 9.59 -7.72
CA ALA A 72 -10.06 10.43 -8.91
C ALA A 72 -10.83 9.73 -10.03
N MET A 73 -11.38 8.53 -9.82
CA MET A 73 -12.22 7.85 -10.80
C MET A 73 -13.63 8.46 -10.91
N GLY A 74 -14.33 8.10 -11.98
CA GLY A 74 -15.70 8.48 -12.22
C GLY A 74 -15.89 9.93 -12.65
N MET A 75 -17.13 10.36 -12.69
CA MET A 75 -17.49 11.74 -13.08
C MET A 75 -17.01 12.76 -12.08
N ARG A 76 -17.11 12.45 -10.78
CA ARG A 76 -16.66 13.35 -9.71
C ARG A 76 -15.16 13.57 -9.72
N GLY A 77 -14.37 12.62 -10.22
CA GLY A 77 -12.93 12.75 -10.36
C GLY A 77 -12.46 13.47 -11.64
N ALA A 78 -13.35 13.79 -12.57
CA ALA A 78 -12.99 14.28 -13.89
C ALA A 78 -12.11 15.55 -13.86
N THR A 79 -12.47 16.55 -13.06
CA THR A 79 -11.71 17.81 -12.96
C THR A 79 -10.33 17.59 -12.32
N ALA A 80 -10.25 16.78 -11.27
CA ALA A 80 -8.97 16.44 -10.64
C ALA A 80 -8.03 15.75 -11.64
N ARG A 81 -8.54 14.81 -12.44
CA ARG A 81 -7.75 14.15 -13.49
C ARG A 81 -7.28 15.11 -14.59
N ALA A 82 -8.14 16.02 -15.01
CA ALA A 82 -7.79 17.00 -16.06
C ALA A 82 -6.63 17.91 -15.62
N GLN A 83 -6.52 18.20 -14.34
CA GLN A 83 -5.47 19.05 -13.79
C GLN A 83 -4.17 18.30 -13.49
N SER A 84 -4.22 16.96 -13.34
CA SER A 84 -3.05 16.14 -13.07
C SER A 84 -2.17 15.86 -14.30
N GLY A 85 -2.46 16.47 -15.44
CA GLY A 85 -1.97 16.09 -16.76
C GLY A 85 -0.52 16.42 -17.09
N SER A 86 0.33 16.91 -16.19
CA SER A 86 1.76 17.03 -16.51
C SER A 86 2.65 16.63 -15.34
N VAL A 87 3.41 15.57 -15.56
CA VAL A 87 4.49 15.12 -14.66
C VAL A 87 5.65 16.12 -14.61
N ALA A 88 5.71 17.06 -15.56
CA ALA A 88 6.77 18.09 -15.64
C ALA A 88 6.78 19.06 -14.46
N SER A 89 5.76 19.07 -13.61
CA SER A 89 5.66 19.93 -12.43
C SER A 89 6.02 19.24 -11.11
N ALA A 90 6.44 17.99 -11.12
CA ALA A 90 6.90 17.27 -9.92
C ALA A 90 8.27 17.80 -9.44
N VAL A 91 8.37 19.08 -9.13
CA VAL A 91 9.65 19.75 -8.84
C VAL A 91 9.88 19.97 -7.35
N SER A 92 8.89 19.74 -6.50
CA SER A 92 9.04 20.02 -5.07
C SER A 92 8.68 18.82 -4.22
N GLU A 93 9.69 18.17 -3.66
CA GLU A 93 9.53 17.06 -2.69
C GLU A 93 8.97 17.55 -1.34
N ALA A 94 8.95 18.86 -1.08
CA ALA A 94 8.62 19.41 0.23
C ALA A 94 7.12 19.71 0.43
N VAL A 95 6.38 20.04 -0.63
CA VAL A 95 4.94 20.33 -0.56
C VAL A 95 4.27 19.90 -1.86
N PRO A 96 3.45 18.82 -1.87
CA PRO A 96 2.75 18.36 -3.07
C PRO A 96 1.57 19.30 -3.40
N LEU A 97 1.86 20.39 -4.11
CA LEU A 97 0.84 21.38 -4.53
C LEU A 97 -0.19 20.79 -5.49
N GLY A 98 0.26 19.89 -6.39
CA GLY A 98 -0.62 19.20 -7.33
C GLY A 98 -1.60 18.27 -6.63
N LEU A 99 -1.15 17.51 -5.63
CA LEU A 99 -2.02 16.69 -4.80
C LEU A 99 -3.03 17.54 -4.02
N GLY A 100 -2.58 18.64 -3.41
CA GLY A 100 -3.45 19.57 -2.70
C GLY A 100 -4.51 20.19 -3.60
N THR A 101 -4.14 20.59 -4.82
CA THR A 101 -5.06 21.12 -5.82
C THR A 101 -6.09 20.06 -6.24
N ALA A 102 -5.66 18.82 -6.51
CA ALA A 102 -6.54 17.73 -6.89
C ALA A 102 -7.53 17.39 -5.75
N LEU A 103 -7.07 17.35 -4.51
CA LEU A 103 -7.94 17.15 -3.34
C LEU A 103 -8.96 18.30 -3.20
N GLY A 104 -8.55 19.55 -3.46
CA GLY A 104 -9.46 20.69 -3.50
C GLY A 104 -10.57 20.53 -4.54
N GLN A 105 -10.25 20.12 -5.76
CA GLN A 105 -11.22 19.84 -6.82
C GLN A 105 -12.15 18.66 -6.47
N LEU A 106 -11.63 17.62 -5.87
CA LEU A 106 -12.42 16.49 -5.39
C LEU A 106 -13.40 16.93 -4.28
N ASN A 107 -12.97 17.77 -3.33
CA ASN A 107 -13.84 18.32 -2.31
C ASN A 107 -15.02 19.10 -2.90
N LEU A 108 -14.79 19.89 -3.95
CA LEU A 108 -15.85 20.58 -4.67
C LEU A 108 -16.80 19.59 -5.37
N ALA A 109 -16.25 18.60 -6.06
CA ALA A 109 -17.04 17.62 -6.81
C ALA A 109 -17.88 16.70 -5.90
N TYR A 110 -17.41 16.43 -4.68
CA TYR A 110 -18.10 15.63 -3.66
C TYR A 110 -18.89 16.46 -2.65
N SER A 111 -19.07 17.77 -2.86
CA SER A 111 -19.65 18.68 -1.86
C SER A 111 -21.03 18.23 -1.34
N THR A 112 -21.88 17.69 -2.20
CA THR A 112 -23.22 17.18 -1.82
C THR A 112 -23.10 15.95 -0.90
N GLN A 113 -22.20 15.01 -1.21
CA GLN A 113 -21.95 13.82 -0.40
C GLN A 113 -21.32 14.17 0.95
N ILE A 114 -20.39 15.13 0.93
CA ILE A 114 -19.76 15.67 2.16
C ILE A 114 -20.84 16.26 3.06
N ALA A 115 -21.73 17.12 2.54
CA ALA A 115 -22.81 17.71 3.32
C ALA A 115 -23.75 16.64 3.91
N ALA A 116 -24.09 15.60 3.13
CA ALA A 116 -24.91 14.50 3.59
C ALA A 116 -24.24 13.70 4.72
N TYR A 117 -22.94 13.43 4.63
CA TYR A 117 -22.20 12.75 5.70
C TYR A 117 -22.00 13.64 6.94
N GLN A 118 -21.79 14.95 6.75
CA GLN A 118 -21.76 15.89 7.89
C GLN A 118 -23.11 15.98 8.61
N ALA A 119 -24.22 15.95 7.88
CA ALA A 119 -25.55 15.88 8.47
C ALA A 119 -25.76 14.57 9.27
N ARG A 120 -25.14 13.48 8.88
CA ARG A 120 -25.27 12.16 9.50
C ARG A 120 -24.32 11.94 10.69
N PHE A 121 -23.06 12.39 10.57
CA PHE A 121 -21.99 12.10 11.54
C PHE A 121 -21.55 13.31 12.36
N GLY A 122 -22.09 14.50 12.08
CA GLY A 122 -21.58 15.75 12.61
C GLY A 122 -20.38 16.28 11.77
N PRO A 123 -19.69 17.31 12.25
CA PRO A 123 -18.55 17.89 11.56
C PRO A 123 -17.47 16.84 11.26
N ILE A 124 -16.98 16.83 10.01
CA ILE A 124 -15.90 15.97 9.56
C ILE A 124 -14.68 16.85 9.27
N ASP A 125 -13.49 16.40 9.70
CA ASP A 125 -12.25 17.11 9.43
C ASP A 125 -12.12 17.39 7.91
N PRO A 126 -11.93 18.66 7.50
CA PRO A 126 -11.87 19.04 6.09
C PRO A 126 -10.78 18.31 5.29
N ARG A 127 -9.71 17.85 5.96
CA ARG A 127 -8.60 17.14 5.32
C ARG A 127 -8.99 15.75 4.82
N LYS A 128 -9.90 15.05 5.53
CA LYS A 128 -10.32 13.68 5.20
C LYS A 128 -11.74 13.55 4.68
N GLN A 129 -12.55 14.61 4.67
CA GLN A 129 -13.98 14.53 4.30
C GLN A 129 -14.22 13.97 2.90
N VAL A 130 -13.31 14.23 1.96
CA VAL A 130 -13.41 13.71 0.60
C VAL A 130 -13.22 12.19 0.55
N PHE A 131 -12.39 11.62 1.43
CA PHE A 131 -12.22 10.16 1.53
C PHE A 131 -13.48 9.48 2.05
N VAL A 132 -14.18 10.10 3.00
CA VAL A 132 -15.51 9.62 3.44
C VAL A 132 -16.52 9.72 2.28
N ALA A 133 -16.50 10.83 1.56
CA ALA A 133 -17.44 11.07 0.45
C ALA A 133 -17.20 10.13 -0.75
N ALA A 134 -15.97 9.70 -0.98
CA ALA A 134 -15.57 8.80 -2.06
C ALA A 134 -15.77 7.30 -1.73
N THR A 135 -16.45 6.96 -0.64
CA THR A 135 -16.61 5.57 -0.17
C THR A 135 -17.17 4.64 -1.27
N ASP A 136 -18.18 5.05 -2.03
CA ASP A 136 -18.73 4.22 -3.12
C ASP A 136 -17.68 3.94 -4.20
N THR A 137 -16.88 4.95 -4.55
CA THR A 137 -15.80 4.80 -5.53
C THR A 137 -14.72 3.83 -5.04
N PHE A 138 -14.28 3.95 -3.79
CA PHE A 138 -13.29 3.05 -3.22
C PHE A 138 -13.82 1.62 -3.08
N ALA A 139 -15.06 1.43 -2.62
CA ALA A 139 -15.65 0.11 -2.52
C ALA A 139 -15.63 -0.61 -3.88
N ARG A 140 -16.03 0.08 -4.95
CA ARG A 140 -16.04 -0.48 -6.31
C ARG A 140 -14.63 -0.69 -6.87
N ALA A 141 -13.79 0.31 -6.80
CA ALA A 141 -12.48 0.28 -7.44
C ALA A 141 -11.47 -0.59 -6.67
N VAL A 142 -11.54 -0.62 -5.36
CA VAL A 142 -10.58 -1.37 -4.53
C VAL A 142 -11.19 -2.66 -4.03
N ASN A 143 -12.17 -2.59 -3.14
CA ASN A 143 -12.62 -3.76 -2.42
C ASN A 143 -13.24 -4.83 -3.34
N ILE A 144 -14.17 -4.45 -4.23
CA ILE A 144 -14.78 -5.38 -5.16
C ILE A 144 -13.75 -5.89 -6.17
N THR A 145 -12.91 -5.00 -6.73
CA THR A 145 -11.90 -5.41 -7.70
C THR A 145 -10.95 -6.46 -7.13
N PHE A 146 -10.34 -6.22 -5.97
CA PHE A 146 -9.35 -7.15 -5.41
C PHE A 146 -9.98 -8.39 -4.78
N SER A 147 -11.19 -8.29 -4.24
CA SER A 147 -12.01 -9.44 -3.85
C SER A 147 -12.25 -10.38 -5.02
N ASP A 148 -12.73 -9.83 -6.15
CA ASP A 148 -12.97 -10.60 -7.37
C ASP A 148 -11.69 -11.19 -7.96
N ILE A 149 -10.59 -10.44 -7.97
CA ILE A 149 -9.27 -10.91 -8.43
C ILE A 149 -8.81 -12.09 -7.59
N ALA A 150 -8.95 -12.03 -6.27
CA ALA A 150 -8.58 -13.13 -5.39
C ALA A 150 -9.37 -14.42 -5.73
N LYS A 151 -10.68 -14.30 -5.95
CA LYS A 151 -11.55 -15.43 -6.35
C LYS A 151 -11.25 -15.91 -7.77
N GLN A 152 -11.17 -14.99 -8.74
CA GLN A 152 -10.97 -15.30 -10.15
C GLN A 152 -9.68 -16.06 -10.40
N TYR A 153 -8.60 -15.65 -9.74
CA TYR A 153 -7.30 -16.28 -9.90
C TYR A 153 -6.99 -17.34 -8.85
N GLY A 154 -7.87 -17.57 -7.86
CA GLY A 154 -7.67 -18.55 -6.80
C GLY A 154 -6.40 -18.25 -5.97
N VAL A 155 -6.20 -17.00 -5.56
CA VAL A 155 -5.03 -16.53 -4.83
C VAL A 155 -5.42 -15.74 -3.59
N TYR A 156 -4.48 -15.57 -2.65
CA TYR A 156 -4.59 -14.59 -1.59
C TYR A 156 -4.05 -13.26 -2.10
N VAL A 157 -4.73 -12.16 -1.77
CA VAL A 157 -4.35 -10.81 -2.24
C VAL A 157 -4.30 -9.84 -1.07
N VAL A 158 -3.20 -9.10 -0.96
CA VAL A 158 -3.02 -8.02 0.01
C VAL A 158 -2.95 -6.68 -0.70
N VAL A 159 -3.77 -5.72 -0.28
CA VAL A 159 -3.80 -4.35 -0.82
C VAL A 159 -4.13 -3.36 0.29
N SER A 160 -3.57 -2.16 0.23
CA SER A 160 -3.94 -1.08 1.15
C SER A 160 -4.64 0.08 0.47
N ASN A 161 -5.46 0.79 1.25
CA ASN A 161 -6.13 2.01 0.83
C ASN A 161 -6.53 2.89 2.03
N ASN A 162 -6.60 4.19 1.79
CA ASN A 162 -7.12 5.19 2.72
C ASN A 162 -8.62 5.33 2.56
N GLN A 163 -9.42 4.65 3.38
CA GLN A 163 -10.87 4.64 3.22
C GLN A 163 -11.65 4.50 4.53
N ALA A 164 -12.94 4.88 4.49
CA ALA A 164 -13.90 4.57 5.53
C ALA A 164 -14.43 3.15 5.37
N GLN A 165 -14.94 2.58 6.48
CA GLN A 165 -15.73 1.36 6.42
C GLN A 165 -17.09 1.65 5.79
N TYR A 166 -17.66 0.68 5.09
CA TYR A 166 -18.91 0.87 4.38
C TYR A 166 -19.91 -0.27 4.62
N ARG A 167 -21.16 0.03 4.29
CA ARG A 167 -22.24 -0.91 4.09
C ARG A 167 -22.81 -0.77 2.69
N GLU A 168 -23.43 -1.81 2.21
CA GLU A 168 -24.26 -1.79 1.01
C GLU A 168 -25.63 -1.17 1.30
N THR A 169 -26.20 -0.49 0.30
CA THR A 169 -27.56 0.02 0.34
C THR A 169 -28.24 -0.11 -1.01
N ARG A 170 -29.54 -0.45 -0.98
CA ARG A 170 -30.45 -0.45 -2.14
C ARG A 170 -31.55 0.60 -1.95
N ASN A 171 -31.44 1.46 -0.94
CA ASN A 171 -32.36 2.59 -0.77
C ASN A 171 -32.20 3.57 -1.95
N PRO A 172 -33.27 3.84 -2.74
CA PRO A 172 -33.16 4.66 -3.95
C PRO A 172 -32.60 6.07 -3.69
N VAL A 173 -32.91 6.65 -2.53
CA VAL A 173 -32.43 7.98 -2.14
C VAL A 173 -30.92 7.95 -1.86
N GLU A 174 -30.45 6.96 -1.13
CA GLU A 174 -29.00 6.80 -0.87
C GLU A 174 -28.26 6.42 -2.15
N VAL A 175 -28.81 5.56 -2.99
CA VAL A 175 -28.21 5.19 -4.29
C VAL A 175 -28.07 6.44 -5.17
N ALA A 176 -29.15 7.22 -5.32
CA ALA A 176 -29.11 8.46 -6.12
C ALA A 176 -28.12 9.50 -5.57
N LEU A 177 -27.89 9.50 -4.24
CA LEU A 177 -26.99 10.45 -3.60
C LEU A 177 -25.52 10.02 -3.67
N PHE A 178 -25.21 8.75 -3.35
CA PHE A 178 -23.84 8.31 -3.10
C PHE A 178 -23.19 7.60 -4.29
N ALA A 179 -23.94 6.84 -5.11
CA ALA A 179 -23.37 6.23 -6.30
C ALA A 179 -22.85 7.30 -7.27
N ASP A 180 -21.75 7.01 -7.99
CA ASP A 180 -21.28 7.90 -9.02
C ASP A 180 -22.32 7.98 -10.17
N PRO A 181 -22.66 9.19 -10.68
CA PRO A 181 -23.70 9.35 -11.73
C PRO A 181 -23.44 8.56 -13.01
N ALA A 182 -22.19 8.20 -13.29
CA ALA A 182 -21.85 7.37 -14.44
C ALA A 182 -22.18 5.87 -14.24
N VAL A 183 -22.40 5.44 -12.99
CA VAL A 183 -22.71 4.06 -12.67
C VAL A 183 -24.22 3.84 -12.73
N LYS A 184 -24.67 3.00 -13.66
CA LYS A 184 -26.04 2.50 -13.68
C LYS A 184 -26.15 1.32 -12.71
N SER A 185 -26.42 1.61 -11.45
CA SER A 185 -26.50 0.63 -10.38
C SER A 185 -27.71 0.90 -9.49
N ASP A 186 -28.33 -0.16 -9.00
CA ASP A 186 -29.36 -0.14 -7.96
C ASP A 186 -28.76 -0.28 -6.54
N VAL A 187 -27.44 -0.25 -6.44
CA VAL A 187 -26.66 -0.40 -5.21
C VAL A 187 -25.69 0.76 -5.07
N ALA A 188 -25.52 1.26 -3.83
CA ALA A 188 -24.42 2.14 -3.45
C ALA A 188 -23.74 1.62 -2.18
N TYR A 189 -22.48 2.02 -2.01
CA TYR A 189 -21.68 1.73 -0.83
C TYR A 189 -21.51 2.99 -0.01
N VAL A 190 -22.01 2.95 1.23
CA VAL A 190 -22.17 4.12 2.07
C VAL A 190 -21.33 3.99 3.34
N ALA A 191 -20.56 5.02 3.66
CA ALA A 191 -19.73 5.04 4.86
C ALA A 191 -20.58 4.82 6.14
N THR A 192 -20.06 4.00 7.05
CA THR A 192 -20.71 3.70 8.33
C THR A 192 -20.29 4.66 9.44
N SER A 193 -19.20 5.39 9.23
CA SER A 193 -18.69 6.43 10.17
C SER A 193 -17.86 7.47 9.40
N SER A 194 -17.47 8.55 10.09
CA SER A 194 -16.54 9.54 9.58
C SER A 194 -15.06 9.17 9.74
N ARG A 195 -14.77 7.97 10.26
CA ARG A 195 -13.39 7.49 10.38
C ARG A 195 -12.85 7.07 9.01
N VAL A 196 -11.66 7.55 8.71
CA VAL A 196 -10.87 7.15 7.54
C VAL A 196 -9.53 6.64 8.04
N THR A 197 -9.23 5.40 7.75
CA THR A 197 -7.98 4.75 8.17
C THR A 197 -7.18 4.31 6.96
N ASN A 198 -5.85 4.35 7.05
CA ASN A 198 -5.01 3.59 6.12
C ASN A 198 -5.19 2.11 6.50
N SER A 199 -5.95 1.40 5.69
CA SER A 199 -6.32 0.01 5.93
C SER A 199 -5.66 -0.91 4.92
N THR A 200 -5.05 -1.97 5.39
CA THR A 200 -4.56 -3.07 4.57
C THR A 200 -5.50 -4.26 4.69
N PHE A 201 -5.93 -4.77 3.55
CA PHE A 201 -6.89 -5.85 3.42
C PHE A 201 -6.19 -7.10 2.90
N LEU A 202 -6.62 -8.25 3.38
CA LEU A 202 -6.19 -9.57 2.91
C LEU A 202 -7.42 -10.36 2.49
N TRP A 203 -7.60 -10.55 1.18
CA TRP A 203 -8.66 -11.39 0.62
C TRP A 203 -8.15 -12.79 0.33
N GLY A 204 -9.04 -13.77 0.53
CA GLY A 204 -8.82 -15.16 0.13
C GLY A 204 -9.54 -15.53 -1.17
N PRO A 205 -9.27 -16.73 -1.71
CA PRO A 205 -9.90 -17.20 -2.94
C PRO A 205 -11.38 -17.60 -2.78
N GLU A 206 -11.86 -17.75 -1.54
CA GLU A 206 -13.19 -18.25 -1.23
C GLU A 206 -13.92 -17.30 -0.28
N ASP A 207 -15.24 -17.24 -0.39
CA ASP A 207 -16.09 -16.47 0.52
C ASP A 207 -16.05 -17.07 1.93
N VAL A 208 -15.91 -16.20 2.94
CA VAL A 208 -15.90 -16.56 4.37
C VAL A 208 -17.11 -15.99 5.11
N ASP A 209 -17.73 -14.94 4.58
CA ASP A 209 -18.96 -14.34 5.11
C ASP A 209 -19.86 -13.86 3.96
N ALA A 210 -20.81 -14.70 3.56
CA ALA A 210 -21.76 -14.38 2.49
C ALA A 210 -22.72 -13.22 2.84
N SER A 211 -22.79 -12.79 4.10
CA SER A 211 -23.62 -11.67 4.54
C SER A 211 -22.91 -10.32 4.50
N ALA A 212 -21.59 -10.33 4.32
CA ALA A 212 -20.79 -9.13 4.20
C ALA A 212 -21.12 -8.36 2.89
N PRO A 213 -20.91 -7.03 2.85
CA PRO A 213 -21.07 -6.26 1.63
C PRO A 213 -20.17 -6.78 0.51
N ASP A 214 -20.55 -6.49 -0.75
CA ASP A 214 -19.73 -6.78 -1.91
C ASP A 214 -18.29 -6.29 -1.73
N GLY A 215 -17.33 -7.10 -2.15
CA GLY A 215 -15.91 -6.84 -1.95
C GLY A 215 -15.39 -7.19 -0.57
N MET A 216 -16.24 -7.66 0.35
CA MET A 216 -15.86 -8.07 1.71
C MET A 216 -16.20 -9.53 2.02
N THR A 217 -16.91 -10.25 1.13
CA THR A 217 -17.38 -11.62 1.38
C THR A 217 -16.25 -12.63 1.60
N ASN A 218 -15.10 -12.42 0.95
CA ASN A 218 -13.89 -13.24 1.07
C ASN A 218 -12.75 -12.53 1.81
N LEU A 219 -13.06 -11.46 2.58
CA LEU A 219 -12.07 -10.76 3.38
C LEU A 219 -11.68 -11.61 4.59
N LEU A 220 -10.42 -12.02 4.66
CA LEU A 220 -9.87 -12.82 5.76
C LEU A 220 -9.39 -11.95 6.92
N PHE A 221 -8.85 -10.76 6.59
CA PHE A 221 -8.27 -9.88 7.60
C PHE A 221 -8.17 -8.45 7.10
N ARG A 222 -8.35 -7.50 8.03
CA ARG A 222 -8.10 -6.07 7.81
C ARG A 222 -7.26 -5.54 8.95
N ASN A 223 -6.19 -4.86 8.60
CA ASN A 223 -5.37 -4.08 9.54
C ASN A 223 -5.66 -2.59 9.34
N GLU A 224 -5.71 -1.84 10.43
CA GLU A 224 -5.72 -0.37 10.42
C GLU A 224 -4.35 0.12 10.91
N LYS A 225 -3.70 0.95 10.12
CA LYS A 225 -2.34 1.44 10.39
C LYS A 225 -2.26 2.18 11.72
N VAL A 226 -1.28 1.83 12.54
CA VAL A 226 -0.91 2.47 13.80
C VAL A 226 0.56 2.15 14.12
N PRO A 227 1.42 3.17 14.33
CA PRO A 227 1.13 4.61 14.23
C PRO A 227 0.99 5.10 12.77
N LEU A 228 0.43 6.27 12.61
CA LEU A 228 0.43 7.02 11.36
C LEU A 228 1.70 7.86 11.22
N THR A 229 2.13 8.10 9.98
CA THR A 229 3.15 9.11 9.68
C THR A 229 2.60 10.53 9.87
N ALA A 230 3.49 11.52 9.98
CA ALA A 230 3.07 12.93 10.04
C ALA A 230 2.27 13.35 8.79
N LEU A 231 2.64 12.86 7.61
CA LEU A 231 1.91 13.11 6.36
C LEU A 231 0.45 12.62 6.45
N GLU A 232 0.23 11.41 6.92
CA GLU A 232 -1.10 10.83 7.04
C GLU A 232 -1.96 11.54 8.11
N LYS A 233 -1.34 11.84 9.24
CA LYS A 233 -2.03 12.45 10.39
C LYS A 233 -2.26 13.95 10.20
N ASP A 234 -1.23 14.69 9.81
CA ASP A 234 -1.24 16.15 9.85
C ASP A 234 -1.68 16.76 8.51
N LEU A 235 -1.39 16.11 7.37
CA LEU A 235 -1.79 16.60 6.05
C LEU A 235 -3.12 16.01 5.58
N ILE A 236 -3.31 14.70 5.71
CA ILE A 236 -4.50 14.00 5.22
C ILE A 236 -5.59 13.88 6.31
N GLY A 237 -5.21 13.91 7.58
CA GLY A 237 -6.12 13.84 8.72
C GLY A 237 -6.71 12.45 8.97
N LEU A 238 -5.96 11.38 8.64
CA LEU A 238 -6.41 10.01 8.86
C LEU A 238 -6.55 9.68 10.35
N ASP A 239 -7.38 8.71 10.64
CA ASP A 239 -7.57 8.16 11.98
C ASP A 239 -6.65 6.95 12.18
N GLU A 240 -5.98 6.90 13.32
CA GLU A 240 -5.15 5.75 13.71
C GLU A 240 -5.99 4.51 14.00
N GLY A 241 -5.41 3.34 13.77
CA GLY A 241 -5.91 2.07 14.24
C GLY A 241 -5.92 1.97 15.78
N PRO A 242 -6.45 0.89 16.34
CA PRO A 242 -6.53 0.71 17.79
C PRO A 242 -5.14 0.56 18.41
N ARG A 243 -4.85 1.35 19.47
CA ARG A 243 -3.55 1.41 20.13
C ARG A 243 -3.40 0.44 21.29
N THR A 244 -4.48 0.15 22.01
CA THR A 244 -4.44 -0.60 23.27
C THR A 244 -5.56 -1.63 23.35
N GLY A 245 -5.40 -2.58 24.26
CA GLY A 245 -6.43 -3.57 24.59
C GLY A 245 -6.64 -4.66 23.51
N PRO A 246 -7.76 -5.42 23.62
CA PRO A 246 -8.01 -6.55 22.72
C PRO A 246 -8.13 -6.17 21.25
N ALA A 247 -8.66 -4.97 20.94
CA ALA A 247 -8.74 -4.49 19.56
C ALA A 247 -7.35 -4.26 18.92
N ALA A 248 -6.39 -3.72 19.70
CA ALA A 248 -5.02 -3.55 19.24
C ALA A 248 -4.33 -4.89 19.01
N GLN A 249 -4.52 -5.87 19.89
CA GLN A 249 -4.02 -7.22 19.71
C GLN A 249 -4.61 -7.90 18.48
N ALA A 250 -5.92 -7.77 18.27
CA ALA A 250 -6.58 -8.29 17.07
C ALA A 250 -6.05 -7.62 15.79
N ASN A 251 -5.83 -6.30 15.81
CA ASN A 251 -5.30 -5.53 14.70
C ASN A 251 -3.83 -5.90 14.37
N ALA A 252 -3.03 -6.27 15.35
CA ALA A 252 -1.66 -6.76 15.18
C ALA A 252 -1.60 -8.26 14.83
N GLY A 253 -2.67 -9.00 15.04
CA GLY A 253 -2.78 -10.43 14.72
C GLY A 253 -2.83 -10.72 13.23
N GLY A 254 -3.47 -11.82 12.87
CA GLY A 254 -3.72 -12.19 11.48
C GLY A 254 -4.15 -13.65 11.32
N PRO A 255 -4.59 -14.05 10.11
CA PRO A 255 -5.07 -15.38 9.83
C PRO A 255 -3.93 -16.40 9.65
N GLN A 256 -4.30 -17.67 9.73
CA GLN A 256 -3.45 -18.79 9.30
C GLN A 256 -3.66 -19.05 7.82
N ILE A 257 -2.58 -19.03 7.04
CA ILE A 257 -2.58 -19.35 5.62
C ILE A 257 -1.41 -20.28 5.33
N ALA A 258 -1.69 -21.47 4.84
CA ALA A 258 -0.67 -22.42 4.39
C ALA A 258 0.46 -22.66 5.42
N GLY A 259 0.12 -22.75 6.70
CA GLY A 259 1.09 -22.97 7.79
C GLY A 259 1.76 -21.70 8.32
N PHE A 260 1.50 -20.53 7.75
CA PHE A 260 1.97 -19.24 8.26
C PHE A 260 0.88 -18.49 9.02
N LYS A 261 1.23 -17.87 10.12
CA LYS A 261 0.43 -16.78 10.68
C LYS A 261 0.84 -15.48 10.00
N VAL A 262 -0.04 -14.92 9.19
CA VAL A 262 0.22 -13.75 8.36
C VAL A 262 -0.19 -12.49 9.10
N GLY A 263 0.74 -11.56 9.30
CA GLY A 263 0.47 -10.24 9.88
C GLY A 263 0.68 -9.12 8.87
N LEU A 264 -0.16 -8.09 8.92
CA LEU A 264 -0.06 -6.91 8.08
C LEU A 264 0.52 -5.75 8.89
N ALA A 265 1.59 -5.13 8.39
CA ALA A 265 2.27 -4.00 9.01
C ALA A 265 2.55 -2.94 7.95
N THR A 266 1.61 -2.04 7.74
CA THR A 266 1.65 -1.06 6.64
C THR A 266 2.68 0.02 6.94
N SER A 267 3.88 -0.06 6.33
CA SER A 267 4.98 0.91 6.44
C SER A 267 5.44 1.14 7.89
N LEU A 268 5.25 2.33 8.48
CA LEU A 268 5.75 2.75 9.77
C LEU A 268 5.52 1.74 10.94
N PRO A 269 4.40 1.04 11.09
CA PRO A 269 4.21 -0.01 12.08
C PRO A 269 5.31 -1.09 12.08
N ALA A 270 5.87 -1.44 10.92
CA ALA A 270 6.95 -2.42 10.82
C ALA A 270 8.26 -1.96 11.47
N PHE A 271 8.42 -0.66 11.71
CA PHE A 271 9.58 -0.08 12.39
C PHE A 271 9.44 -0.07 13.92
N THR A 272 8.23 -0.27 14.46
CA THR A 272 7.92 -0.04 15.87
C THR A 272 8.04 -1.32 16.68
N TYR A 273 9.11 -1.42 17.46
CA TYR A 273 9.37 -2.54 18.36
C TYR A 273 9.29 -2.17 19.85
N GLY A 274 9.33 -0.85 20.18
CA GLY A 274 9.32 -0.37 21.56
C GLY A 274 10.63 -0.55 22.33
N TYR A 275 11.66 -1.12 21.70
CA TYR A 275 13.00 -1.32 22.29
C TYR A 275 14.07 -1.35 21.19
N PRO A 276 15.36 -1.10 21.55
CA PRO A 276 16.46 -1.20 20.61
C PRO A 276 16.68 -2.63 20.12
N TYR A 277 17.29 -2.79 18.93
CA TYR A 277 17.62 -4.07 18.32
C TYR A 277 18.35 -5.01 19.29
N GLY A 278 17.84 -6.22 19.44
CA GLY A 278 18.41 -7.26 20.30
C GLY A 278 18.34 -7.00 21.80
N LYS A 279 17.60 -5.98 22.26
CA LYS A 279 17.58 -5.54 23.67
C LYS A 279 16.17 -5.49 24.26
N ARG A 280 15.36 -6.52 24.01
CA ARG A 280 14.01 -6.59 24.58
C ARG A 280 14.09 -6.70 26.12
N PRO A 281 13.47 -5.78 26.89
CA PRO A 281 13.39 -5.89 28.33
C PRO A 281 12.59 -7.13 28.77
N LYS A 282 12.89 -7.68 29.95
CA LYS A 282 12.24 -8.90 30.47
C LYS A 282 10.76 -8.70 30.78
N ASP A 283 10.41 -7.50 31.23
CA ASP A 283 9.08 -7.05 31.62
C ASP A 283 8.36 -6.25 30.50
N PHE A 284 8.89 -6.32 29.28
CA PHE A 284 8.31 -5.61 28.15
C PHE A 284 6.98 -6.25 27.72
N GLU A 285 5.93 -5.44 27.70
CA GLU A 285 4.58 -5.81 27.24
C GLU A 285 4.34 -5.34 25.80
N PRO A 286 4.49 -6.24 24.81
CA PRO A 286 4.51 -5.86 23.39
C PRO A 286 3.25 -5.16 22.89
N CYS A 287 2.09 -5.51 23.45
CA CYS A 287 0.79 -5.00 23.00
C CYS A 287 0.21 -3.91 23.93
N ALA A 288 1.00 -3.36 24.84
CA ALA A 288 0.54 -2.33 25.76
C ALA A 288 0.19 -1.01 25.03
N ASP A 289 1.01 -0.62 24.06
CA ASP A 289 0.74 0.48 23.12
C ASP A 289 1.32 0.15 21.73
N THR A 290 0.47 -0.25 20.80
CA THR A 290 0.89 -0.62 19.45
C THR A 290 1.42 0.55 18.63
N ALA A 291 1.17 1.80 19.01
CA ALA A 291 1.78 2.95 18.33
C ALA A 291 3.31 3.00 18.49
N VAL A 292 3.87 2.34 19.50
CA VAL A 292 5.33 2.30 19.73
C VAL A 292 5.91 0.90 19.58
N SER A 293 5.07 -0.15 19.55
CA SER A 293 5.52 -1.55 19.57
C SER A 293 4.70 -2.50 18.69
N PHE A 294 4.19 -2.02 17.56
CA PHE A 294 3.31 -2.81 16.70
C PHE A 294 3.97 -4.11 16.21
N ALA A 295 5.20 -4.03 15.68
CA ALA A 295 5.92 -5.22 15.22
C ALA A 295 6.20 -6.21 16.36
N ALA A 296 6.53 -5.74 17.55
CA ALA A 296 6.70 -6.61 18.71
C ALA A 296 5.36 -7.23 19.16
N CYS A 297 4.25 -6.50 19.03
CA CYS A 297 2.92 -7.06 19.30
C CYS A 297 2.56 -8.14 18.26
N GLN A 298 2.86 -7.94 16.96
CA GLN A 298 2.70 -8.99 15.94
C GLN A 298 3.48 -10.26 16.28
N ASP A 299 4.74 -10.12 16.69
CA ASP A 299 5.55 -11.24 17.14
C ASP A 299 4.91 -11.97 18.31
N ALA A 300 4.44 -11.23 19.32
CA ALA A 300 3.75 -11.80 20.49
C ALA A 300 2.41 -12.47 20.12
N GLN A 301 1.75 -12.05 19.04
CA GLN A 301 0.58 -12.71 18.47
C GLN A 301 0.95 -13.95 17.64
N GLY A 302 2.23 -14.29 17.51
CA GLY A 302 2.73 -15.46 16.78
C GLY A 302 2.78 -15.30 15.27
N VAL A 303 2.83 -14.07 14.75
CA VAL A 303 3.03 -13.80 13.33
C VAL A 303 4.38 -14.34 12.88
N THR A 304 4.38 -15.15 11.83
CA THR A 304 5.61 -15.72 11.24
C THR A 304 5.92 -15.17 9.86
N LEU A 305 4.92 -14.66 9.15
CA LEU A 305 5.03 -13.99 7.87
C LEU A 305 4.51 -12.56 8.02
N GLN A 306 5.42 -11.59 8.10
CA GLN A 306 5.08 -10.18 8.14
C GLN A 306 4.98 -9.62 6.73
N ILE A 307 3.86 -8.96 6.44
CA ILE A 307 3.64 -8.23 5.20
C ILE A 307 3.77 -6.75 5.52
N GLN A 308 4.77 -6.12 4.95
CA GLN A 308 5.07 -4.69 5.08
C GLN A 308 4.78 -4.01 3.74
N ALA A 309 3.51 -3.69 3.47
CA ALA A 309 3.16 -2.85 2.32
C ALA A 309 3.72 -1.44 2.56
N ASP A 310 4.45 -0.89 1.60
CA ASP A 310 5.19 0.35 1.81
C ASP A 310 5.06 1.33 0.63
N ALA A 311 5.06 2.62 0.95
CA ALA A 311 5.02 3.72 0.00
C ALA A 311 5.83 4.90 0.58
N ASN A 312 7.10 5.00 0.18
CA ASN A 312 7.98 6.07 0.65
C ASN A 312 7.96 7.25 -0.32
N PRO A 313 7.46 8.42 0.08
CA PRO A 313 7.54 9.60 -0.76
C PRO A 313 8.98 10.07 -0.91
N GLY A 314 9.33 10.51 -2.14
CA GLY A 314 10.66 10.98 -2.49
C GLY A 314 11.47 9.97 -3.30
N ARG A 315 12.65 10.40 -3.75
CA ARG A 315 13.56 9.57 -4.53
C ARG A 315 14.26 8.55 -3.63
N TRP A 316 14.36 7.30 -4.08
CA TRP A 316 14.94 6.22 -3.31
C TRP A 316 16.34 6.52 -2.76
N ALA A 317 17.21 7.10 -3.57
CA ALA A 317 18.57 7.43 -3.15
C ALA A 317 18.70 8.79 -2.43
N ALA A 318 17.58 9.43 -2.07
CA ALA A 318 17.59 10.71 -1.38
C ALA A 318 17.73 10.57 0.14
N THR A 319 17.92 11.70 0.80
CA THR A 319 17.87 11.80 2.26
C THR A 319 16.43 12.14 2.66
N THR A 320 15.89 11.44 3.64
CA THR A 320 14.56 11.71 4.19
C THR A 320 14.52 13.07 4.90
N LEU A 321 13.32 13.57 5.17
CA LEU A 321 13.14 14.80 5.95
C LEU A 321 13.75 14.71 7.37
N ALA A 322 13.86 13.49 7.92
CA ALA A 322 14.53 13.25 9.20
C ALA A 322 16.07 13.26 9.10
N GLY A 323 16.63 13.47 7.91
CA GLY A 323 18.08 13.49 7.67
C GLY A 323 18.71 12.11 7.44
N ASN A 324 17.93 11.05 7.43
CA ASN A 324 18.40 9.69 7.19
C ASN A 324 18.43 9.40 5.68
N TRP A 325 19.38 8.59 5.25
CA TRP A 325 19.38 8.07 3.89
C TRP A 325 18.27 7.04 3.70
N GLN A 326 17.33 7.30 2.80
CA GLN A 326 16.08 6.53 2.67
C GLN A 326 16.26 5.01 2.54
N PRO A 327 17.18 4.48 1.71
CA PRO A 327 17.40 3.04 1.64
C PRO A 327 17.82 2.42 2.97
N LEU A 328 18.59 3.15 3.76
CA LEU A 328 19.11 2.66 5.03
C LEU A 328 18.03 2.71 6.13
N GLU A 329 17.18 3.72 6.13
CA GLU A 329 16.03 3.82 7.04
C GLU A 329 15.06 2.68 6.76
N TRP A 330 14.70 2.47 5.51
CA TRP A 330 13.86 1.36 5.09
C TRP A 330 14.46 0.00 5.43
N MET A 331 15.75 -0.21 5.20
CA MET A 331 16.43 -1.47 5.52
C MET A 331 16.35 -1.81 7.00
N SER A 332 16.27 -0.82 7.89
CA SER A 332 16.15 -1.06 9.32
C SER A 332 14.89 -1.85 9.69
N SER A 333 13.77 -1.59 9.02
CA SER A 333 12.53 -2.35 9.24
C SER A 333 12.60 -3.75 8.63
N VAL A 334 12.98 -3.84 7.36
CA VAL A 334 13.02 -5.09 6.60
C VAL A 334 13.99 -6.11 7.22
N TRP A 335 15.17 -5.67 7.59
CA TRP A 335 16.17 -6.55 8.21
C TRP A 335 15.88 -6.88 9.66
N ARG A 336 15.38 -5.91 10.40
CA ARG A 336 15.07 -6.13 11.80
C ARG A 336 14.11 -7.30 11.99
N ALA A 337 13.08 -7.38 11.17
CA ALA A 337 12.09 -8.45 11.20
C ALA A 337 12.74 -9.84 11.16
N VAL A 338 13.75 -10.04 10.31
CA VAL A 338 14.36 -11.35 10.06
C VAL A 338 15.75 -11.54 10.72
N THR A 339 16.29 -10.52 11.38
CA THR A 339 17.63 -10.61 12.00
C THR A 339 17.62 -10.33 13.50
N ASP A 340 16.63 -9.61 14.03
CA ASP A 340 16.56 -9.35 15.47
C ASP A 340 16.32 -10.68 16.21
N PRO A 341 17.22 -11.06 17.15
CA PRO A 341 17.10 -12.32 17.90
C PRO A 341 15.94 -12.34 18.90
N THR A 342 15.28 -11.19 19.11
CA THR A 342 14.21 -11.06 20.10
C THR A 342 12.81 -11.20 19.48
N VAL A 343 12.71 -11.39 18.17
CA VAL A 343 11.47 -11.64 17.43
C VAL A 343 11.58 -12.90 16.57
N HIS A 344 10.44 -13.47 16.14
CA HIS A 344 10.37 -14.81 15.55
C HIS A 344 9.81 -14.81 14.11
N PHE A 345 9.71 -13.65 13.46
CA PHE A 345 9.30 -13.61 12.05
C PHE A 345 10.26 -14.47 11.22
N LYS A 346 9.70 -15.38 10.42
CA LYS A 346 10.47 -16.18 9.45
C LYS A 346 10.74 -15.39 8.18
N TYR A 347 9.75 -14.60 7.77
CA TYR A 347 9.81 -13.81 6.53
C TYR A 347 9.24 -12.41 6.73
N ASN A 348 9.80 -11.47 5.97
CA ASN A 348 9.20 -10.17 5.73
C ASN A 348 9.05 -9.97 4.22
N VAL A 349 7.86 -9.56 3.79
CA VAL A 349 7.54 -9.28 2.38
C VAL A 349 7.18 -7.80 2.27
N THR A 350 8.01 -7.06 1.55
CA THR A 350 7.90 -5.60 1.43
C THR A 350 7.77 -5.19 -0.03
N PRO A 351 6.53 -5.07 -0.56
CA PRO A 351 6.32 -4.41 -1.84
C PRO A 351 6.45 -2.90 -1.65
N MET A 352 7.20 -2.25 -2.52
CA MET A 352 7.38 -0.80 -2.53
C MET A 352 6.57 -0.17 -3.65
N MET A 353 5.86 0.91 -3.34
CA MET A 353 5.19 1.71 -4.34
C MET A 353 6.21 2.47 -5.18
N ASN A 354 6.08 2.41 -6.50
CA ASN A 354 6.80 3.26 -7.43
C ASN A 354 5.82 3.98 -8.33
N GLY A 355 6.07 5.23 -8.58
CA GLY A 355 5.24 6.03 -9.46
C GLY A 355 4.98 7.43 -8.93
N ASN A 356 4.14 8.17 -9.63
CA ASN A 356 3.75 9.51 -9.24
C ASN A 356 2.26 9.53 -8.92
N LEU A 357 1.92 10.02 -7.74
CA LEU A 357 0.57 10.45 -7.41
C LEU A 357 0.53 11.98 -7.51
N MET A 358 0.10 12.49 -8.66
CA MET A 358 0.24 13.89 -9.03
C MET A 358 1.73 14.31 -9.02
N ASP A 359 2.11 15.24 -8.15
CA ASP A 359 3.48 15.69 -7.94
C ASP A 359 4.20 14.96 -6.77
N LEU A 360 3.53 14.03 -6.12
CA LEU A 360 4.15 13.20 -5.10
C LEU A 360 4.80 11.97 -5.76
N VAL A 361 6.11 11.92 -5.70
CA VAL A 361 6.93 10.83 -6.25
C VAL A 361 7.10 9.75 -5.20
N PHE A 362 6.93 8.49 -5.60
CA PHE A 362 7.25 7.31 -4.79
C PHE A 362 8.31 6.48 -5.49
N ASP A 363 9.27 5.98 -4.74
CA ASP A 363 10.36 5.15 -5.26
C ASP A 363 10.86 4.18 -4.18
N GLY A 364 11.39 3.02 -4.58
CA GLY A 364 11.90 2.02 -3.64
C GLY A 364 12.19 0.65 -4.25
N GLN A 365 12.77 -0.23 -3.44
CA GLN A 365 13.05 -1.62 -3.81
C GLN A 365 12.12 -2.58 -3.06
N SER A 366 11.35 -3.37 -3.81
CA SER A 366 10.56 -4.46 -3.24
C SER A 366 11.44 -5.64 -2.88
N THR A 367 11.16 -6.27 -1.72
CA THR A 367 11.94 -7.41 -1.23
C THR A 367 11.09 -8.50 -0.61
N ILE A 368 11.65 -9.70 -0.61
CA ILE A 368 11.25 -10.81 0.27
C ILE A 368 12.50 -11.19 1.05
N SER A 369 12.49 -10.97 2.34
CA SER A 369 13.59 -11.33 3.24
C SER A 369 13.23 -12.51 4.13
N ALA A 370 14.24 -13.29 4.54
CA ALA A 370 14.07 -14.51 5.31
C ALA A 370 15.09 -14.60 6.44
N ARG A 371 14.66 -15.18 7.57
CA ARG A 371 15.53 -15.49 8.71
C ARG A 371 16.41 -16.69 8.37
N ASP A 372 17.66 -16.64 8.85
CA ASP A 372 18.65 -17.72 8.78
C ASP A 372 19.04 -18.20 7.37
N MET A 373 18.74 -17.41 6.35
CA MET A 373 19.14 -17.71 4.98
C MET A 373 20.57 -17.23 4.70
N ARG A 374 21.32 -18.06 3.97
CA ARG A 374 22.54 -17.60 3.30
C ARG A 374 22.13 -16.85 2.05
N SER A 375 22.14 -15.53 2.12
CA SER A 375 21.82 -14.71 0.97
C SER A 375 22.81 -14.92 -0.18
N THR A 376 22.28 -15.04 -1.39
CA THR A 376 23.08 -14.73 -2.59
C THR A 376 23.41 -13.24 -2.57
N PRO A 377 24.61 -12.82 -3.02
CA PRO A 377 24.94 -11.42 -3.16
C PRO A 377 23.97 -10.79 -4.15
N GLN A 378 22.98 -10.06 -3.65
CA GLN A 378 22.11 -9.25 -4.49
C GLN A 378 22.45 -7.79 -4.28
N MET A 379 22.29 -7.00 -5.31
CA MET A 379 22.53 -5.56 -5.25
C MET A 379 21.48 -4.89 -4.40
N PHE A 380 21.88 -4.43 -3.24
CA PHE A 380 21.06 -3.63 -2.35
C PHE A 380 21.71 -2.27 -2.15
N VAL A 381 20.99 -1.20 -2.44
CA VAL A 381 21.44 0.17 -2.17
C VAL A 381 21.61 0.35 -0.65
N GLY A 382 22.81 0.64 -0.22
CA GLY A 382 23.12 0.78 1.21
C GLY A 382 23.78 -0.42 1.87
N ASN A 383 24.02 -1.50 1.15
CA ASN A 383 24.56 -2.75 1.70
C ASN A 383 25.92 -2.58 2.42
N SER A 384 26.74 -1.62 2.01
CA SER A 384 28.03 -1.30 2.62
C SER A 384 28.07 0.06 3.30
N TYR A 385 26.94 0.77 3.37
CA TYR A 385 26.91 2.08 3.99
C TYR A 385 27.16 1.98 5.50
N GLN A 386 28.13 2.73 6.00
CA GLN A 386 28.47 2.88 7.39
C GLN A 386 28.09 4.28 7.88
N GLY A 387 26.79 4.62 7.74
CA GLY A 387 26.28 5.94 8.09
C GLY A 387 26.35 6.26 9.58
N ASP A 388 26.15 7.51 9.89
CA ASP A 388 26.28 8.07 11.25
C ASP A 388 25.08 7.76 12.16
N ALA A 389 23.94 7.32 11.62
CA ALA A 389 22.79 6.98 12.42
C ALA A 389 23.09 5.83 13.37
N GLN A 390 22.93 6.07 14.66
CA GLN A 390 23.37 5.14 15.72
C GLN A 390 22.69 3.76 15.62
N ASP A 391 21.44 3.71 15.24
CA ASP A 391 20.69 2.47 15.08
C ASP A 391 21.10 1.69 13.80
N MET A 392 21.61 2.40 12.80
CA MET A 392 21.98 1.82 11.52
C MET A 392 23.35 1.12 11.56
N ARG A 393 24.22 1.45 12.51
CA ARG A 393 25.51 0.76 12.73
C ARG A 393 25.33 -0.71 13.08
N VAL A 394 24.19 -1.06 13.64
CA VAL A 394 23.85 -2.46 13.95
C VAL A 394 23.78 -3.31 12.69
N TYR A 395 23.40 -2.71 11.55
CA TYR A 395 23.25 -3.39 10.26
C TYR A 395 24.52 -3.31 9.41
N ALA A 396 25.44 -2.41 9.74
CA ALA A 396 26.69 -2.26 9.01
C ALA A 396 27.48 -3.58 8.98
N GLY A 397 27.92 -3.99 7.79
CA GLY A 397 28.67 -5.22 7.58
C GLY A 397 27.88 -6.54 7.72
N ARG A 398 26.56 -6.50 7.97
CA ARG A 398 25.73 -7.70 7.94
C ARG A 398 25.43 -8.10 6.51
N LYS A 399 25.43 -9.39 6.23
CA LYS A 399 25.03 -9.90 4.92
C LYS A 399 23.51 -9.76 4.76
N PRO A 400 23.02 -9.27 3.63
CA PRO A 400 21.59 -9.24 3.34
C PRO A 400 20.99 -10.63 3.39
N GLN A 401 19.80 -10.75 3.98
CA GLN A 401 19.03 -11.99 4.05
C GLN A 401 17.85 -11.93 3.09
N PHE A 402 18.11 -11.58 1.84
CA PHE A 402 17.08 -11.48 0.81
C PHE A 402 16.91 -12.79 0.06
N LEU A 403 15.68 -13.29 -0.03
CA LEU A 403 15.28 -14.35 -0.96
C LEU A 403 15.12 -13.82 -2.36
N ALA A 404 14.48 -12.66 -2.47
CA ALA A 404 14.25 -11.98 -3.73
C ALA A 404 14.21 -10.46 -3.48
N MET A 405 14.62 -9.69 -4.49
CA MET A 405 14.65 -8.24 -4.47
C MET A 405 14.54 -7.73 -5.89
N THR A 406 13.83 -6.59 -6.08
CA THR A 406 13.86 -5.89 -7.36
C THR A 406 15.26 -5.39 -7.65
N GLU A 407 15.72 -5.51 -8.89
CA GLU A 407 16.98 -4.97 -9.29
C GLU A 407 16.98 -3.44 -9.14
N TRP A 408 18.04 -2.97 -8.52
CA TRP A 408 18.45 -1.59 -8.63
C TRP A 408 19.67 -1.58 -9.55
N SER A 409 19.77 -0.67 -10.47
CA SER A 409 20.75 -0.71 -11.56
C SER A 409 22.10 -1.30 -11.22
N GLY A 410 22.60 -2.15 -12.09
CA GLY A 410 23.73 -3.05 -11.88
C GLY A 410 25.13 -2.43 -11.75
N GLY A 411 25.29 -1.35 -11.01
CA GLY A 411 26.60 -0.86 -10.63
C GLY A 411 27.24 -1.67 -9.52
N ALA A 412 28.50 -1.91 -9.60
CA ALA A 412 29.30 -2.61 -8.56
C ALA A 412 29.51 -1.76 -7.30
N GLY A 413 29.05 -0.52 -7.27
CA GLY A 413 29.30 0.43 -6.20
C GLY A 413 28.23 0.40 -5.12
N ASN A 414 28.67 0.34 -3.88
CA ASN A 414 27.87 0.66 -2.71
C ASN A 414 28.12 2.11 -2.24
N ASP A 415 28.71 2.90 -3.11
CA ASP A 415 28.95 4.32 -2.89
C ASP A 415 27.65 5.09 -3.11
N ARG A 416 27.24 5.90 -2.14
CA ARG A 416 26.04 6.71 -2.22
C ARG A 416 26.00 7.59 -3.46
N ALA A 417 27.10 8.28 -3.79
CA ALA A 417 27.17 9.15 -4.95
C ALA A 417 27.00 8.40 -6.28
N GLU A 418 27.56 7.19 -6.38
CA GLU A 418 27.36 6.31 -7.54
C GLU A 418 25.91 5.83 -7.63
N LEU A 419 25.31 5.46 -6.53
CA LEU A 419 23.91 5.03 -6.49
C LEU A 419 22.96 6.16 -6.85
N GLU A 420 23.20 7.37 -6.35
CA GLU A 420 22.43 8.58 -6.73
C GLU A 420 22.57 8.88 -8.22
N ARG A 421 23.78 8.73 -8.76
CA ARG A 421 24.05 8.90 -10.21
C ARG A 421 23.31 7.84 -11.04
N GLN A 422 23.33 6.59 -10.61
CA GLN A 422 22.62 5.50 -11.28
C GLN A 422 21.11 5.67 -11.20
N ALA A 423 20.58 6.04 -10.05
CA ALA A 423 19.16 6.34 -9.86
C ALA A 423 18.71 7.46 -10.84
N ALA A 424 19.51 8.52 -10.95
CA ALA A 424 19.23 9.59 -11.89
C ALA A 424 19.29 9.15 -13.35
N ALA A 425 20.21 8.22 -13.70
CA ALA A 425 20.33 7.68 -15.05
C ALA A 425 19.18 6.73 -15.42
N LEU A 426 18.60 6.02 -14.44
CA LEU A 426 17.45 5.13 -14.63
C LEU A 426 16.13 5.87 -14.65
N ALA A 427 16.06 7.06 -14.03
CA ALA A 427 14.83 7.83 -14.02
C ALA A 427 14.36 8.07 -15.46
N PRO A 428 13.10 7.72 -15.79
CA PRO A 428 12.57 7.97 -17.11
C PRO A 428 12.62 9.45 -17.46
N HIS A 429 13.02 9.77 -18.68
CA HIS A 429 13.17 11.15 -19.18
C HIS A 429 12.61 11.29 -20.59
N GLY A 430 12.48 12.51 -21.08
CA GLY A 430 11.86 12.80 -22.37
C GLY A 430 10.40 12.38 -22.39
N ASP A 431 9.97 11.72 -23.47
CA ASP A 431 8.59 11.25 -23.66
C ASP A 431 8.15 10.19 -22.61
N ARG A 432 9.12 9.61 -21.92
CA ARG A 432 8.90 8.62 -20.88
C ARG A 432 8.98 9.19 -19.46
N ALA A 433 9.11 10.49 -19.30
CA ALA A 433 9.17 11.13 -17.99
C ALA A 433 7.94 10.76 -17.16
N GLY A 434 8.17 10.21 -15.96
CA GLY A 434 7.11 9.70 -15.08
C GLY A 434 6.67 8.26 -15.33
N GLU A 435 7.30 7.53 -16.26
CA GLU A 435 7.14 6.07 -16.34
C GLU A 435 8.08 5.36 -15.36
N TYR A 436 7.62 4.25 -14.84
CA TYR A 436 8.37 3.38 -13.95
C TYR A 436 8.29 1.93 -14.43
N LEU A 437 9.26 1.10 -14.04
CA LEU A 437 9.22 -0.31 -14.35
C LEU A 437 8.15 -1.01 -13.49
N GLN A 438 7.23 -1.68 -14.15
CA GLN A 438 6.36 -2.65 -13.51
C GLN A 438 7.11 -3.98 -13.38
N THR A 439 7.28 -4.44 -12.16
CA THR A 439 7.98 -5.70 -11.91
C THR A 439 7.36 -6.43 -10.71
N ALA A 440 7.71 -7.69 -10.58
CA ALA A 440 7.36 -8.49 -9.42
C ALA A 440 8.58 -9.25 -8.93
N VAL A 441 8.69 -9.45 -7.64
CA VAL A 441 9.61 -10.41 -7.03
C VAL A 441 8.82 -11.56 -6.44
N PHE A 442 9.36 -12.76 -6.53
CA PHE A 442 8.70 -13.97 -6.04
C PHE A 442 9.69 -14.92 -5.38
N ALA A 443 9.20 -15.65 -4.40
CA ALA A 443 9.92 -16.72 -3.75
C ALA A 443 8.96 -17.80 -3.23
N ASP A 444 9.45 -19.03 -3.15
CA ASP A 444 8.79 -20.09 -2.39
C ASP A 444 9.12 -19.93 -0.91
N LEU A 445 8.09 -19.90 -0.06
CA LEU A 445 8.24 -19.81 1.37
C LEU A 445 7.90 -21.16 2.02
N VAL A 446 8.70 -21.55 3.01
CA VAL A 446 8.50 -22.78 3.78
C VAL A 446 8.02 -22.41 5.18
N PRO A 447 6.86 -22.95 5.67
CA PRO A 447 6.33 -22.70 7.00
C PRO A 447 7.24 -23.05 8.16
#